data_a8db3e40e2a84aa04ecb0853b0c2f0b1
#
_entry.id   a8db3e40e2a84aa04ecb0853b0c2f0b1
#
_cell.length_a   1.000
_cell.length_b   1.000
_cell.length_c   1.000
_cell.angle_alpha   90.00
_cell.angle_beta   90.00
_cell.angle_gamma   90.00
#
_symmetry.space_group_name_H-M   'P 1'
#
loop_
_entity.id
_entity.type
_entity.pdbx_description
1 polymer ?
#
loop_
_entity_poly.entity_id
_entity_poly.type
_entity_poly.pdbx_seq_one_letter_code
_entity_poly.pdbx_strand_id
1 'polypeptide(L)'
;SVSMTLEAEGFEVETYNDGQAALDAFNKRMPDMAVLDIKMPRMDGMDLLQRLRQKSAMPVIFLTSKDDEIDEVLGLRMGADDYVKKPFSQRLLVERIRALLRRQDAVATDEVGDTEETKVMERGLLRMDPLRHAVSWKGKDVSLTVTEFLLLQALAQRPGFVKSRDQLMDVAYDDQVYVDDRTIDSHIKRLRKKMRSADDEFSAIETLYGIGYRYNEE
;
A
#
# COMPACT_ATOMS: atom_id res chain seq x y z
N SER A 1 16.20 -1.69 20.65
CA SER A 1 15.56 -2.62 19.73
C SER A 1 14.32 -1.96 19.11
N VAL A 2 14.03 -2.22 17.85
CA VAL A 2 12.84 -1.68 17.16
C VAL A 2 11.55 -2.06 17.90
N SER A 3 11.43 -3.31 18.37
CA SER A 3 10.28 -3.78 19.14
C SER A 3 10.01 -2.95 20.39
N MET A 4 11.03 -2.68 21.19
CA MET A 4 10.91 -1.87 22.42
C MET A 4 10.41 -0.44 22.11
N THR A 5 10.88 0.15 21.01
CA THR A 5 10.43 1.49 20.61
C THR A 5 8.97 1.46 20.20
N LEU A 6 8.54 0.47 19.43
CA LEU A 6 7.15 0.33 19.02
C LEU A 6 6.21 0.05 20.21
N GLU A 7 6.63 -0.80 21.14
CA GLU A 7 5.88 -1.05 22.39
C GLU A 7 5.74 0.23 23.24
N ALA A 8 6.80 1.04 23.34
CA ALA A 8 6.78 2.32 24.04
C ALA A 8 5.83 3.33 23.37
N GLU A 9 5.60 3.21 22.06
CA GLU A 9 4.66 4.02 21.30
C GLU A 9 3.21 3.46 21.31
N GLY A 10 2.96 2.40 22.10
CA GLY A 10 1.63 1.83 22.33
C GLY A 10 1.21 0.73 21.36
N PHE A 11 2.12 0.22 20.53
CA PHE A 11 1.82 -0.92 19.64
C PHE A 11 1.95 -2.25 20.38
N GLU A 12 1.06 -3.20 20.08
CA GLU A 12 1.25 -4.62 20.43
C GLU A 12 2.20 -5.23 19.39
N VAL A 13 3.37 -5.71 19.82
CA VAL A 13 4.44 -6.14 18.90
C VAL A 13 4.76 -7.62 19.09
N GLU A 14 4.68 -8.37 18.02
CA GLU A 14 5.18 -9.74 17.94
C GLU A 14 6.39 -9.79 17.01
N THR A 15 7.45 -10.51 17.41
CA THR A 15 8.70 -10.60 16.64
C THR A 15 9.00 -12.03 16.25
N TYR A 16 9.47 -12.22 15.02
CA TYR A 16 9.84 -13.51 14.46
C TYR A 16 11.22 -13.42 13.83
N ASN A 17 12.03 -14.47 13.97
CA ASN A 17 13.41 -14.50 13.47
C ASN A 17 13.52 -14.97 12.01
N ASP A 18 12.42 -15.43 11.42
CA ASP A 18 12.37 -15.91 10.03
C ASP A 18 10.96 -15.85 9.46
N GLY A 19 10.89 -15.87 8.12
CA GLY A 19 9.63 -15.74 7.41
C GLY A 19 8.68 -16.91 7.60
N GLN A 20 9.17 -18.14 7.84
CA GLN A 20 8.29 -19.30 8.03
C GLN A 20 7.55 -19.20 9.39
N ALA A 21 8.25 -18.85 10.45
CA ALA A 21 7.66 -18.65 11.77
C ALA A 21 6.60 -17.52 11.75
N ALA A 22 6.90 -16.42 11.04
CA ALA A 22 5.95 -15.34 10.85
C ALA A 22 4.72 -15.79 10.06
N LEU A 23 4.91 -16.53 8.96
CA LEU A 23 3.80 -17.04 8.15
C LEU A 23 2.87 -17.97 8.94
N ASP A 24 3.45 -18.84 9.75
CA ASP A 24 2.68 -19.77 10.60
C ASP A 24 1.86 -19.03 11.67
N ALA A 25 2.40 -17.94 12.22
CA ALA A 25 1.69 -17.08 13.15
C ALA A 25 0.57 -16.30 12.45
N PHE A 26 0.84 -15.71 11.29
CA PHE A 26 -0.14 -14.96 10.49
C PHE A 26 -1.30 -15.84 9.99
N ASN A 27 -1.06 -17.13 9.77
CA ASN A 27 -2.13 -18.07 9.45
C ASN A 27 -3.09 -18.31 10.64
N LYS A 28 -2.64 -18.06 11.87
CA LYS A 28 -3.47 -18.17 13.08
C LYS A 28 -4.18 -16.87 13.40
N ARG A 29 -3.44 -15.78 13.38
CA ARG A 29 -3.93 -14.41 13.62
C ARG A 29 -3.20 -13.44 12.72
N MET A 30 -3.92 -12.82 11.80
CA MET A 30 -3.36 -11.80 10.91
C MET A 30 -3.13 -10.50 11.70
N PRO A 31 -1.94 -9.90 11.67
CA PRO A 31 -1.70 -8.59 12.29
C PRO A 31 -2.30 -7.47 11.44
N ASP A 32 -2.41 -6.28 12.02
CA ASP A 32 -2.87 -5.08 11.31
C ASP A 32 -1.83 -4.61 10.30
N MET A 33 -0.55 -4.91 10.53
CA MET A 33 0.58 -4.50 9.70
C MET A 33 1.79 -5.40 9.94
N ALA A 34 2.68 -5.50 8.96
CA ALA A 34 3.98 -6.16 9.12
C ALA A 34 5.15 -5.25 8.72
N VAL A 35 6.23 -5.35 9.50
CA VAL A 35 7.54 -4.79 9.14
C VAL A 35 8.49 -5.96 8.90
N LEU A 36 8.95 -6.11 7.66
CA LEU A 36 9.71 -7.27 7.22
C LEU A 36 11.15 -6.87 6.84
N ASP A 37 12.13 -7.58 7.37
CA ASP A 37 13.46 -7.56 6.80
C ASP A 37 13.46 -8.39 5.51
N ILE A 38 14.12 -7.91 4.47
CA ILE A 38 14.24 -8.68 3.22
C ILE A 38 15.11 -9.91 3.46
N LYS A 39 16.27 -9.72 4.11
CA LYS A 39 17.23 -10.80 4.34
C LYS A 39 16.96 -11.53 5.65
N MET A 40 16.16 -12.59 5.58
CA MET A 40 15.88 -13.48 6.70
C MET A 40 16.27 -14.93 6.37
N PRO A 41 16.66 -15.75 7.38
CA PRO A 41 16.93 -17.17 7.16
C PRO A 41 15.65 -17.95 6.81
N ARG A 42 15.81 -19.09 6.17
CA ARG A 42 14.79 -20.08 5.77
C ARG A 42 13.79 -19.55 4.73
N MET A 43 13.07 -18.51 5.02
CA MET A 43 12.17 -17.82 4.10
C MET A 43 12.48 -16.33 4.18
N ASP A 44 12.87 -15.72 3.08
CA ASP A 44 13.16 -14.29 3.03
C ASP A 44 11.87 -13.44 3.06
N GLY A 45 12.04 -12.12 3.24
CA GLY A 45 10.92 -11.21 3.35
C GLY A 45 10.09 -11.09 2.06
N MET A 46 10.72 -11.31 0.91
CA MET A 46 10.07 -11.26 -0.39
C MET A 46 9.15 -12.46 -0.61
N ASP A 47 9.65 -13.67 -0.31
CA ASP A 47 8.86 -14.90 -0.36
C ASP A 47 7.68 -14.84 0.62
N LEU A 48 7.93 -14.31 1.84
CA LEU A 48 6.87 -14.10 2.82
C LEU A 48 5.80 -13.15 2.28
N LEU A 49 6.20 -11.99 1.73
CA LEU A 49 5.26 -11.02 1.16
C LEU A 49 4.43 -11.64 0.03
N GLN A 50 5.07 -12.38 -0.87
CA GLN A 50 4.36 -13.03 -1.99
C GLN A 50 3.26 -13.97 -1.49
N ARG A 51 3.54 -14.76 -0.45
CA ARG A 51 2.54 -15.66 0.17
C ARG A 51 1.44 -14.89 0.90
N LEU A 52 1.80 -13.80 1.60
CA LEU A 52 0.83 -12.93 2.28
C LEU A 52 -0.14 -12.30 1.27
N ARG A 53 0.36 -11.83 0.14
CA ARG A 53 -0.46 -11.16 -0.89
C ARG A 53 -1.46 -12.10 -1.59
N GLN A 54 -1.31 -13.41 -1.45
CA GLN A 54 -2.33 -14.37 -1.88
C GLN A 54 -3.58 -14.36 -0.96
N LYS A 55 -3.45 -13.88 0.28
CA LYS A 55 -4.48 -13.99 1.32
C LYS A 55 -4.90 -12.65 1.92
N SER A 56 -4.05 -11.63 1.86
CA SER A 56 -4.26 -10.36 2.55
C SER A 56 -3.63 -9.18 1.82
N ALA A 57 -4.30 -8.04 1.90
CA ALA A 57 -3.81 -6.74 1.47
C ALA A 57 -3.28 -5.89 2.65
N MET A 58 -3.02 -6.49 3.83
CA MET A 58 -2.53 -5.76 4.99
C MET A 58 -1.27 -4.94 4.65
N PRO A 59 -1.06 -3.78 5.28
CA PRO A 59 0.10 -2.96 5.04
C PRO A 59 1.40 -3.68 5.39
N VAL A 60 2.42 -3.53 4.54
CA VAL A 60 3.75 -4.09 4.72
C VAL A 60 4.81 -3.05 4.42
N ILE A 61 5.72 -2.84 5.39
CA ILE A 61 6.95 -2.07 5.22
C ILE A 61 8.14 -3.03 5.13
N PHE A 62 9.01 -2.84 4.13
CA PHE A 62 10.29 -3.51 4.08
C PHE A 62 11.40 -2.72 4.77
N LEU A 63 12.27 -3.42 5.48
CA LEU A 63 13.58 -2.93 5.90
C LEU A 63 14.62 -3.42 4.91
N THR A 64 15.33 -2.49 4.24
CA THR A 64 16.31 -2.82 3.18
C THR A 64 17.71 -2.33 3.55
N SER A 65 18.76 -2.99 3.00
CA SER A 65 20.13 -2.51 3.10
C SER A 65 20.43 -1.48 2.00
N LYS A 66 21.40 -0.60 2.21
CA LYS A 66 21.76 0.48 1.27
C LYS A 66 22.18 -0.01 -0.13
N ASP A 67 22.68 -1.25 -0.21
CA ASP A 67 23.23 -1.82 -1.44
C ASP A 67 22.19 -2.58 -2.29
N ASP A 68 20.95 -2.62 -1.84
CA ASP A 68 19.90 -3.43 -2.45
C ASP A 68 18.85 -2.56 -3.19
N GLU A 69 19.28 -1.65 -4.06
CA GLU A 69 18.35 -0.86 -4.92
C GLU A 69 17.45 -1.75 -5.78
N ILE A 70 17.95 -2.92 -6.18
CA ILE A 70 17.20 -3.92 -6.93
C ILE A 70 16.09 -4.52 -6.06
N ASP A 71 16.38 -4.79 -4.79
CA ASP A 71 15.42 -5.37 -3.84
C ASP A 71 14.30 -4.38 -3.50
N GLU A 72 14.62 -3.07 -3.45
CA GLU A 72 13.64 -2.00 -3.22
C GLU A 72 12.58 -1.95 -4.35
N VAL A 73 13.03 -1.88 -5.59
CA VAL A 73 12.14 -1.87 -6.76
C VAL A 73 11.35 -3.17 -6.84
N LEU A 74 11.99 -4.30 -6.52
CA LEU A 74 11.35 -5.62 -6.54
C LEU A 74 10.32 -5.75 -5.43
N GLY A 75 10.62 -5.31 -4.19
CA GLY A 75 9.69 -5.32 -3.05
C GLY A 75 8.42 -4.52 -3.33
N LEU A 76 8.55 -3.34 -3.88
CA LEU A 76 7.42 -2.53 -4.31
C LEU A 76 6.64 -3.20 -5.45
N ARG A 77 7.32 -3.84 -6.39
CA ARG A 77 6.66 -4.62 -7.46
C ARG A 77 5.90 -5.83 -6.93
N MET A 78 6.31 -6.39 -5.80
CA MET A 78 5.67 -7.53 -5.16
C MET A 78 4.53 -7.18 -4.24
N GLY A 79 4.30 -5.91 -3.94
CA GLY A 79 3.14 -5.47 -3.18
C GLY A 79 3.42 -4.91 -1.78
N ALA A 80 4.66 -4.55 -1.46
CA ALA A 80 4.94 -3.75 -0.27
C ALA A 80 4.32 -2.34 -0.41
N ASP A 81 3.88 -1.77 0.70
CA ASP A 81 3.31 -0.42 0.74
C ASP A 81 4.40 0.64 0.88
N ASP A 82 5.47 0.31 1.59
CA ASP A 82 6.61 1.21 1.80
C ASP A 82 7.89 0.43 2.11
N TYR A 83 9.03 1.14 2.16
CA TYR A 83 10.32 0.58 2.55
C TYR A 83 11.13 1.60 3.36
N VAL A 84 11.99 1.11 4.23
CA VAL A 84 12.91 1.92 5.04
C VAL A 84 14.33 1.41 4.89
N LYS A 85 15.23 2.27 4.41
CA LYS A 85 16.65 1.92 4.21
C LYS A 85 17.41 1.88 5.53
N LYS A 86 18.16 0.83 5.75
CA LYS A 86 19.12 0.72 6.87
C LYS A 86 20.42 1.48 6.53
N PRO A 87 21.04 2.22 7.49
CA PRO A 87 20.57 2.49 8.84
C PRO A 87 19.43 3.54 8.85
N PHE A 88 18.44 3.36 9.71
CA PHE A 88 17.31 4.28 9.87
C PHE A 88 17.15 4.73 11.32
N SER A 89 16.51 5.89 11.51
CA SER A 89 16.08 6.29 12.84
C SER A 89 14.79 5.55 13.20
N GLN A 90 14.70 5.10 14.46
CA GLN A 90 13.50 4.42 14.96
C GLN A 90 12.25 5.33 14.85
N ARG A 91 12.45 6.64 15.05
CA ARG A 91 11.40 7.64 14.90
C ARG A 91 10.83 7.66 13.48
N LEU A 92 11.68 7.61 12.45
CA LEU A 92 11.23 7.55 11.05
C LEU A 92 10.36 6.33 10.80
N LEU A 93 10.76 5.16 11.31
CA LEU A 93 9.98 3.94 11.16
C LEU A 93 8.62 4.06 11.86
N VAL A 94 8.57 4.60 13.09
CA VAL A 94 7.33 4.84 13.84
C VAL A 94 6.38 5.75 13.07
N GLU A 95 6.87 6.86 12.52
CA GLU A 95 6.04 7.79 11.75
C GLU A 95 5.46 7.13 10.48
N ARG A 96 6.24 6.31 9.78
CA ARG A 96 5.74 5.56 8.61
C ARG A 96 4.69 4.52 8.97
N ILE A 97 4.88 3.79 10.06
CA ILE A 97 3.89 2.85 10.59
C ILE A 97 2.59 3.57 10.91
N ARG A 98 2.67 4.68 11.66
CA ARG A 98 1.50 5.48 12.00
C ARG A 98 0.78 6.03 10.77
N ALA A 99 1.54 6.51 9.79
CA ALA A 99 0.96 7.02 8.55
C ALA A 99 0.15 5.95 7.80
N LEU A 100 0.68 4.74 7.66
CA LEU A 100 -0.03 3.63 7.01
C LEU A 100 -1.24 3.16 7.81
N LEU A 101 -1.13 3.04 9.14
CA LEU A 101 -2.25 2.64 9.99
C LEU A 101 -3.37 3.71 10.02
N ARG A 102 -3.03 5.00 10.13
CA ARG A 102 -4.03 6.09 10.04
C ARG A 102 -4.80 6.06 8.73
N ARG A 103 -4.15 5.77 7.63
CA ARG A 103 -4.79 5.64 6.32
C ARG A 103 -5.76 4.47 6.28
N GLN A 104 -5.41 3.37 6.92
CA GLN A 104 -6.29 2.21 7.08
C GLN A 104 -7.47 2.54 8.01
N ASP A 105 -7.23 3.24 9.12
CA ASP A 105 -8.25 3.61 10.10
C ASP A 105 -9.16 4.74 9.60
N ALA A 106 -8.66 5.72 8.87
CA ALA A 106 -9.46 6.77 8.23
C ALA A 106 -10.50 6.21 7.24
N VAL A 107 -10.25 4.99 6.76
CA VAL A 107 -11.17 4.18 5.98
C VAL A 107 -12.19 3.43 6.87
N ALA A 108 -11.90 3.22 8.17
CA ALA A 108 -12.68 2.37 9.07
C ALA A 108 -13.54 3.13 10.10
N THR A 109 -13.31 4.44 10.33
CA THR A 109 -14.04 5.18 11.38
C THR A 109 -15.19 6.02 10.85
N ASP A 110 -16.38 5.73 11.38
CA ASP A 110 -17.65 6.47 11.18
C ASP A 110 -17.66 7.92 11.77
N GLU A 111 -16.54 8.45 12.24
CA GLU A 111 -16.50 9.72 12.96
C GLU A 111 -16.02 10.92 12.15
N VAL A 112 -15.82 10.80 10.86
CA VAL A 112 -15.54 11.96 10.02
C VAL A 112 -16.82 12.33 9.31
N GLY A 113 -17.29 13.54 9.61
CA GLY A 113 -18.51 14.09 9.02
C GLY A 113 -18.54 13.92 7.50
N ASP A 114 -19.73 14.03 6.97
CA ASP A 114 -20.20 13.84 5.59
C ASP A 114 -19.34 14.59 4.53
N THR A 115 -18.03 14.27 4.49
CA THR A 115 -17.11 14.75 3.45
C THR A 115 -17.20 13.86 2.23
N GLU A 116 -17.01 14.42 1.05
CA GLU A 116 -17.05 13.65 -0.22
C GLU A 116 -16.07 12.47 -0.22
N GLU A 117 -15.03 12.52 0.62
CA GLU A 117 -13.99 11.48 0.74
C GLU A 117 -14.46 10.20 1.45
N THR A 118 -15.53 10.28 2.26
CA THR A 118 -16.09 9.14 2.99
C THR A 118 -17.29 8.49 2.31
N LYS A 119 -17.80 9.09 1.24
CA LYS A 119 -18.92 8.54 0.48
C LYS A 119 -18.48 7.44 -0.47
N VAL A 120 -19.35 6.45 -0.65
CA VAL A 120 -19.19 5.47 -1.73
C VAL A 120 -19.10 6.23 -3.05
N MET A 121 -18.01 6.01 -3.78
CA MET A 121 -17.77 6.64 -5.06
C MET A 121 -18.07 5.65 -6.18
N GLU A 122 -18.90 6.09 -7.12
CA GLU A 122 -19.17 5.36 -8.36
C GLU A 122 -18.71 6.18 -9.56
N ARG A 123 -17.93 5.56 -10.44
CA ARG A 123 -17.38 6.15 -11.65
C ARG A 123 -17.42 5.12 -12.78
N GLY A 124 -18.46 5.19 -13.61
CA GLY A 124 -18.68 4.18 -14.63
C GLY A 124 -18.79 2.78 -14.01
N LEU A 125 -17.88 1.90 -14.36
CA LEU A 125 -17.82 0.52 -13.89
C LEU A 125 -17.10 0.34 -12.54
N LEU A 126 -16.47 1.41 -12.02
CA LEU A 126 -15.75 1.42 -10.75
C LEU A 126 -16.71 1.78 -9.60
N ARG A 127 -16.66 0.99 -8.53
CA ARG A 127 -17.27 1.32 -7.25
C ARG A 127 -16.21 1.21 -6.14
N MET A 128 -16.09 2.26 -5.35
CA MET A 128 -15.18 2.32 -4.20
C MET A 128 -15.94 2.69 -2.94
N ASP A 129 -15.73 1.93 -1.89
CA ASP A 129 -16.27 2.19 -0.55
C ASP A 129 -15.10 2.47 0.39
N PRO A 130 -14.81 3.75 0.72
CA PRO A 130 -13.70 4.10 1.58
C PRO A 130 -13.83 3.53 3.00
N LEU A 131 -15.05 3.51 3.54
CA LEU A 131 -15.31 3.02 4.91
C LEU A 131 -15.06 1.52 5.06
N ARG A 132 -15.22 0.76 3.99
CA ARG A 132 -14.99 -0.69 3.97
C ARG A 132 -13.69 -1.09 3.29
N HIS A 133 -12.92 -0.12 2.80
CA HIS A 133 -11.75 -0.34 1.96
C HIS A 133 -12.04 -1.32 0.82
N ALA A 134 -13.23 -1.23 0.25
CA ALA A 134 -13.72 -2.15 -0.76
C ALA A 134 -13.71 -1.49 -2.14
N VAL A 135 -13.27 -2.25 -3.12
CA VAL A 135 -13.25 -1.84 -4.54
C VAL A 135 -13.88 -2.94 -5.37
N SER A 136 -14.76 -2.56 -6.28
CA SER A 136 -15.24 -3.47 -7.31
C SER A 136 -15.21 -2.83 -8.69
N TRP A 137 -14.98 -3.65 -9.69
CA TRP A 137 -15.00 -3.31 -11.11
C TRP A 137 -15.96 -4.24 -11.85
N LYS A 138 -16.94 -3.68 -12.55
CA LYS A 138 -18.02 -4.48 -13.19
C LYS A 138 -18.68 -5.45 -12.20
N GLY A 139 -18.82 -5.06 -10.93
CA GLY A 139 -19.37 -5.90 -9.87
C GLY A 139 -18.46 -7.01 -9.33
N LYS A 140 -17.21 -7.12 -9.82
CA LYS A 140 -16.20 -8.06 -9.30
C LYS A 140 -15.32 -7.36 -8.29
N ASP A 141 -15.12 -7.96 -7.12
CA ASP A 141 -14.26 -7.40 -6.08
C ASP A 141 -12.78 -7.44 -6.48
N VAL A 142 -12.07 -6.35 -6.17
CA VAL A 142 -10.63 -6.21 -6.40
C VAL A 142 -9.94 -5.88 -5.08
N SER A 143 -9.03 -6.74 -4.64
CA SER A 143 -8.27 -6.54 -3.39
C SER A 143 -7.08 -5.62 -3.62
N LEU A 144 -7.14 -4.41 -3.09
CA LEU A 144 -6.09 -3.40 -3.17
C LEU A 144 -5.39 -3.22 -1.83
N THR A 145 -4.09 -2.89 -1.86
CA THR A 145 -3.38 -2.38 -0.68
C THR A 145 -3.86 -0.97 -0.35
N VAL A 146 -3.54 -0.47 0.86
CA VAL A 146 -3.92 0.90 1.28
C VAL A 146 -3.44 1.93 0.26
N THR A 147 -2.17 1.85 -0.13
CA THR A 147 -1.57 2.79 -1.09
C THR A 147 -2.23 2.71 -2.47
N GLU A 148 -2.48 1.50 -2.99
CA GLU A 148 -3.18 1.31 -4.27
C GLU A 148 -4.61 1.87 -4.25
N PHE A 149 -5.31 1.67 -3.12
CA PHE A 149 -6.66 2.21 -2.92
C PHE A 149 -6.65 3.74 -2.97
N LEU A 150 -5.74 4.39 -2.22
CA LEU A 150 -5.63 5.85 -2.16
C LEU A 150 -5.27 6.45 -3.53
N LEU A 151 -4.37 5.81 -4.26
CA LEU A 151 -4.00 6.26 -5.61
C LEU A 151 -5.18 6.16 -6.58
N LEU A 152 -5.91 5.04 -6.56
CA LEU A 152 -7.11 4.87 -7.40
C LEU A 152 -8.18 5.89 -7.04
N GLN A 153 -8.45 6.09 -5.74
CA GLN A 153 -9.41 7.07 -5.25
C GLN A 153 -9.04 8.48 -5.72
N ALA A 154 -7.79 8.89 -5.55
CA ALA A 154 -7.32 10.22 -5.95
C ALA A 154 -7.46 10.47 -7.45
N LEU A 155 -7.21 9.45 -8.27
CA LEU A 155 -7.39 9.54 -9.72
C LEU A 155 -8.86 9.58 -10.13
N ALA A 156 -9.69 8.72 -9.52
CA ALA A 156 -11.10 8.57 -9.86
C ALA A 156 -12.01 9.68 -9.28
N GLN A 157 -11.55 10.44 -8.28
CA GLN A 157 -12.29 11.60 -7.75
C GLN A 157 -12.62 12.63 -8.84
N ARG A 158 -11.71 12.84 -9.78
CA ARG A 158 -11.87 13.79 -10.88
C ARG A 158 -11.48 13.13 -12.21
N PRO A 159 -12.38 12.35 -12.83
CA PRO A 159 -12.09 11.73 -14.12
C PRO A 159 -11.68 12.76 -15.17
N GLY A 160 -10.74 12.38 -16.03
CA GLY A 160 -10.18 13.25 -17.07
C GLY A 160 -9.09 14.23 -16.61
N PHE A 161 -8.94 14.46 -15.30
CA PHE A 161 -7.89 15.32 -14.77
C PHE A 161 -6.60 14.54 -14.54
N VAL A 162 -5.48 15.14 -14.98
CA VAL A 162 -4.15 14.57 -14.78
C VAL A 162 -3.64 14.90 -13.39
N LYS A 163 -3.11 13.91 -12.70
CA LYS A 163 -2.31 14.08 -11.48
C LYS A 163 -0.85 13.78 -11.77
N SER A 164 0.05 14.69 -11.36
CA SER A 164 1.49 14.46 -11.45
C SER A 164 1.93 13.37 -10.48
N ARG A 165 3.15 12.85 -10.65
CA ARG A 165 3.75 11.90 -9.70
C ARG A 165 3.87 12.50 -8.31
N ASP A 166 4.29 13.77 -8.21
CA ASP A 166 4.40 14.47 -6.93
C ASP A 166 3.04 14.56 -6.22
N GLN A 167 1.98 14.94 -6.92
CA GLN A 167 0.63 14.97 -6.35
C GLN A 167 0.14 13.59 -5.89
N LEU A 168 0.52 12.53 -6.60
CA LEU A 168 0.20 11.16 -6.20
C LEU A 168 1.07 10.69 -5.03
N MET A 169 2.32 11.18 -4.94
CA MET A 169 3.18 10.97 -3.77
C MET A 169 2.57 11.58 -2.51
N ASP A 170 2.09 12.83 -2.57
CA ASP A 170 1.44 13.51 -1.44
C ASP A 170 0.19 12.74 -0.95
N VAL A 171 -0.53 12.09 -1.86
CA VAL A 171 -1.68 11.24 -1.51
C VAL A 171 -1.25 9.91 -0.90
N ALA A 172 -0.22 9.28 -1.47
CA ALA A 172 0.25 7.97 -1.06
C ALA A 172 1.10 8.00 0.22
N TYR A 173 1.78 9.11 0.47
CA TYR A 173 2.73 9.29 1.56
C TYR A 173 2.54 10.67 2.19
N ASP A 174 2.76 10.80 3.50
CA ASP A 174 2.75 12.10 4.18
C ASP A 174 3.93 12.98 3.73
N ASP A 175 3.75 14.30 3.70
CA ASP A 175 4.73 15.34 3.28
C ASP A 175 6.14 15.20 3.89
N GLN A 176 6.29 14.44 4.96
CA GLN A 176 7.57 14.23 5.66
C GLN A 176 8.37 13.03 5.15
N VAL A 177 7.86 12.31 4.14
CA VAL A 177 8.44 11.08 3.65
C VAL A 177 9.02 11.31 2.25
N TYR A 178 10.36 11.37 2.19
CA TYR A 178 11.04 11.40 0.88
C TYR A 178 11.08 9.99 0.28
N VAL A 179 10.31 9.76 -0.77
CA VAL A 179 10.26 8.52 -1.55
C VAL A 179 10.53 8.87 -3.02
N ASP A 180 11.22 7.98 -3.75
CA ASP A 180 11.52 8.18 -5.17
C ASP A 180 10.22 8.16 -6.02
N ASP A 181 10.10 9.05 -7.00
CA ASP A 181 8.98 9.15 -7.95
C ASP A 181 8.66 7.82 -8.66
N ARG A 182 9.67 6.96 -8.85
CA ARG A 182 9.52 5.62 -9.44
C ARG A 182 8.65 4.69 -8.60
N THR A 183 8.47 4.99 -7.32
CA THR A 183 7.59 4.25 -6.41
C THR A 183 6.14 4.34 -6.88
N ILE A 184 5.69 5.51 -7.33
CA ILE A 184 4.34 5.69 -7.86
C ILE A 184 4.12 4.82 -9.11
N ASP A 185 5.08 4.79 -10.04
CA ASP A 185 4.98 3.97 -11.24
C ASP A 185 4.81 2.47 -10.91
N SER A 186 5.50 2.01 -9.87
CA SER A 186 5.39 0.62 -9.38
C SER A 186 4.01 0.33 -8.79
N HIS A 187 3.46 1.24 -7.98
CA HIS A 187 2.11 1.10 -7.43
C HIS A 187 1.05 1.13 -8.55
N ILE A 188 1.14 2.06 -9.50
CA ILE A 188 0.21 2.12 -10.63
C ILE A 188 0.29 0.85 -11.49
N LYS A 189 1.48 0.31 -11.72
CA LYS A 189 1.64 -0.94 -12.47
C LYS A 189 0.93 -2.10 -11.79
N ARG A 190 1.07 -2.25 -10.46
CA ARG A 190 0.37 -3.29 -9.71
C ARG A 190 -1.13 -3.08 -9.67
N LEU A 191 -1.56 -1.84 -9.43
CA LEU A 191 -2.97 -1.47 -9.47
C LEU A 191 -3.61 -1.89 -10.79
N ARG A 192 -3.02 -1.52 -11.92
CA ARG A 192 -3.50 -1.94 -13.25
C ARG A 192 -3.54 -3.45 -13.41
N LYS A 193 -2.52 -4.17 -12.91
CA LYS A 193 -2.47 -5.63 -12.96
C LYS A 193 -3.64 -6.25 -12.19
N LYS A 194 -3.95 -5.74 -10.99
CA LYS A 194 -5.07 -6.21 -10.17
C LYS A 194 -6.42 -5.90 -10.82
N MET A 195 -6.59 -4.72 -11.37
CA MET A 195 -7.81 -4.35 -12.11
C MET A 195 -8.00 -5.23 -13.34
N ARG A 196 -6.93 -5.55 -14.09
CA ARG A 196 -6.97 -6.46 -15.23
C ARG A 196 -7.24 -7.90 -14.83
N SER A 197 -6.95 -8.33 -13.62
CA SER A 197 -7.36 -9.65 -13.13
C SER A 197 -8.88 -9.77 -12.96
N ALA A 198 -9.59 -8.67 -12.77
CA ALA A 198 -11.04 -8.62 -12.75
C ALA A 198 -11.64 -8.45 -14.16
N ASP A 199 -10.94 -7.71 -15.02
CA ASP A 199 -11.38 -7.41 -16.39
C ASP A 199 -10.16 -7.15 -17.29
N ASP A 200 -9.87 -8.07 -18.21
CA ASP A 200 -8.70 -8.02 -19.12
C ASP A 200 -8.65 -6.74 -19.96
N GLU A 201 -9.82 -6.14 -20.25
CA GLU A 201 -9.96 -4.92 -21.03
C GLU A 201 -9.76 -3.63 -20.22
N PHE A 202 -9.49 -3.73 -18.91
CA PHE A 202 -9.31 -2.55 -18.07
C PHE A 202 -8.23 -1.60 -18.61
N SER A 203 -8.65 -0.38 -18.94
CA SER A 203 -7.81 0.69 -19.52
C SER A 203 -8.04 2.06 -18.89
N ALA A 204 -8.91 2.15 -17.87
CA ALA A 204 -9.34 3.41 -17.28
C ALA A 204 -8.20 4.28 -16.69
N ILE A 205 -7.06 3.69 -16.27
CA ILE A 205 -5.89 4.45 -15.81
C ILE A 205 -4.93 4.65 -16.97
N GLU A 206 -4.82 5.87 -17.46
CA GLU A 206 -3.93 6.27 -18.56
C GLU A 206 -2.63 6.88 -18.03
N THR A 207 -1.50 6.63 -18.74
CA THR A 207 -0.24 7.29 -18.51
C THR A 207 -0.06 8.43 -19.50
N LEU A 208 0.18 9.64 -18.99
CA LEU A 208 0.63 10.77 -19.81
C LEU A 208 2.14 10.93 -19.60
N TYR A 209 2.90 10.50 -20.58
CA TYR A 209 4.36 10.47 -20.50
C TYR A 209 4.93 11.85 -20.19
N GLY A 210 5.82 11.91 -19.19
CA GLY A 210 6.45 13.14 -18.71
C GLY A 210 5.53 14.04 -17.87
N ILE A 211 4.24 13.70 -17.68
CA ILE A 211 3.27 14.51 -16.94
C ILE A 211 2.74 13.75 -15.71
N GLY A 212 2.15 12.57 -15.90
CA GLY A 212 1.54 11.82 -14.79
C GLY A 212 0.51 10.79 -15.25
N TYR A 213 -0.55 10.69 -14.48
CA TYR A 213 -1.62 9.71 -14.67
C TYR A 213 -3.00 10.36 -14.61
N ARG A 214 -3.98 9.79 -15.29
CA ARG A 214 -5.37 10.18 -15.17
C ARG A 214 -6.29 8.95 -15.18
N TYR A 215 -7.46 9.11 -14.62
CA TYR A 215 -8.56 8.15 -14.72
C TYR A 215 -9.54 8.63 -15.78
N ASN A 216 -9.88 7.78 -16.72
CA ASN A 216 -10.94 8.00 -17.69
C ASN A 216 -12.14 7.15 -17.27
N GLU A 217 -13.31 7.78 -17.18
CA GLU A 217 -14.57 7.09 -16.93
C GLU A 217 -15.00 6.38 -18.22
N GLU A 218 -15.21 5.07 -18.15
CA GLU A 218 -15.74 4.23 -19.22
C GLU A 218 -17.24 4.02 -19.06
#